data_ad6d8f5b624f7fb1e5f0edc94e9bdb85
#
_entry.id   ad6d8f5b624f7fb1e5f0edc94e9bdb85
#
_cell.length_a   1.000
_cell.length_b   1.000
_cell.length_c   1.000
_cell.angle_alpha   90.00
_cell.angle_beta   90.00
_cell.angle_gamma   90.00
#
_symmetry.space_group_name_H-M   'P 1'
#
loop_
_entity.id
_entity.type
_entity.pdbx_description
1 polymer ?
#
loop_
_entity_poly.entity_id
_entity_poly.type
_entity_poly.pdbx_seq_one_letter_code
_entity_poly.pdbx_strand_id
1 'polypeptide(L)'
;MGTVYGPNRINGRSRVEAIYEAIVGRIDRGLMRPGERLPSIRAAAQTFGVSKNTTVEAYDRLVAAGRVESRPGSGFYVSQHRPKRGEPPSPASIEAVDIIWLLREQLEKRYEVRIGDGRPPAAWMEGPEMARALRPVARPGQRILPESYGPPAGLPALRERIALTLAERSINVTPAQVLLTHGANDALDMIVRHFVEPGETVLVDNPGYYPLFGKLHLAKAELAGVRRNPDGPDLDELAQRAAATGARLFFTQSLAQNPTGCSITLPVAYRLMQIADTHNLRIVDTDPFADVLPATSPRPAALDQLDRVIYVGTFAKTLSASLRCGYIAADPDTVSALADVKMITRTNSSGYIEQIVYDLITSGRYRNHLKRLIDRIEVATRTAHDSLSRLRLPVFGQPAGGFYMWCVLPSGIDDKELSRTAAEHGILLAPGAAFNPEATAGPPAMRVNIAYANDDRFARFMRTIGATF
;
A
#
# COMPACT_ATOMS: atom_id res chain seq x y z
N MET A 1 -7.63 55.14 -2.93
CA MET A 1 -7.82 54.68 -4.31
C MET A 1 -8.24 53.20 -4.25
N GLY A 2 -9.51 52.98 -4.51
CA GLY A 2 -10.12 51.66 -4.42
C GLY A 2 -9.91 50.88 -5.69
N THR A 3 -9.43 49.66 -5.57
CA THR A 3 -9.41 48.68 -6.65
C THR A 3 -10.72 47.87 -6.59
N VAL A 4 -11.60 48.13 -7.55
CA VAL A 4 -12.85 47.39 -7.75
C VAL A 4 -12.50 46.03 -8.35
N TYR A 5 -12.74 44.96 -7.62
CA TYR A 5 -12.62 43.57 -8.12
C TYR A 5 -13.96 43.12 -8.73
N GLY A 6 -13.91 42.71 -9.98
CA GLY A 6 -15.04 42.16 -10.73
C GLY A 6 -15.55 40.80 -10.20
N PRO A 7 -16.63 40.21 -10.76
CA PRO A 7 -17.44 39.21 -10.08
C PRO A 7 -16.77 37.82 -9.96
N ASN A 8 -16.81 37.33 -8.78
CA ASN A 8 -16.64 35.93 -8.30
C ASN A 8 -15.28 35.21 -8.33
N ARG A 9 -14.18 35.68 -8.90
CA ARG A 9 -12.87 35.01 -8.81
C ARG A 9 -11.72 36.01 -8.71
N ILE A 10 -10.80 35.77 -7.77
CA ILE A 10 -9.48 36.43 -7.71
C ILE A 10 -8.45 35.35 -8.12
N ASN A 11 -7.73 35.54 -9.23
CA ASN A 11 -6.71 34.60 -9.74
C ASN A 11 -7.22 33.15 -9.93
N GLY A 12 -8.47 32.95 -10.42
CA GLY A 12 -9.02 31.62 -10.66
C GLY A 12 -9.59 30.91 -9.41
N ARG A 13 -9.49 31.53 -8.20
CA ARG A 13 -9.94 30.95 -6.91
C ARG A 13 -11.23 31.64 -6.41
N SER A 14 -12.00 30.92 -5.56
CA SER A 14 -13.17 31.53 -4.93
C SER A 14 -12.74 32.63 -3.95
N ARG A 15 -13.59 33.65 -3.75
CA ARG A 15 -13.32 34.74 -2.80
C ARG A 15 -13.19 34.22 -1.36
N VAL A 16 -13.89 33.16 -1.02
CA VAL A 16 -13.80 32.47 0.27
C VAL A 16 -12.41 31.89 0.47
N GLU A 17 -11.89 31.21 -0.54
CA GLU A 17 -10.55 30.59 -0.51
C GLU A 17 -9.43 31.64 -0.37
N ALA A 18 -9.56 32.75 -1.06
CA ALA A 18 -8.59 33.85 -0.98
C ALA A 18 -8.49 34.46 0.45
N ILE A 19 -9.64 34.61 1.16
CA ILE A 19 -9.67 35.08 2.54
C ILE A 19 -9.06 34.02 3.46
N TYR A 20 -9.44 32.76 3.28
CA TYR A 20 -8.95 31.64 4.08
C TYR A 20 -7.40 31.56 4.00
N GLU A 21 -6.84 31.49 2.80
CA GLU A 21 -5.39 31.43 2.57
C GLU A 21 -4.65 32.66 3.11
N ALA A 22 -5.21 33.87 2.96
CA ALA A 22 -4.60 35.10 3.47
C ALA A 22 -4.46 35.08 4.99
N ILE A 23 -5.49 34.60 5.70
CA ILE A 23 -5.47 34.52 7.17
C ILE A 23 -4.56 33.38 7.63
N VAL A 24 -4.66 32.18 7.03
CA VAL A 24 -3.78 31.04 7.34
C VAL A 24 -2.32 31.44 7.12
N GLY A 25 -1.99 32.07 6.00
CA GLY A 25 -0.61 32.53 5.72
C GLY A 25 -0.09 33.57 6.72
N ARG A 26 -0.95 34.39 7.34
CA ARG A 26 -0.55 35.31 8.41
C ARG A 26 -0.33 34.59 9.74
N ILE A 27 -1.16 33.59 10.05
CA ILE A 27 -0.99 32.75 11.25
C ILE A 27 0.30 31.93 11.13
N ASP A 28 0.52 31.28 9.99
CA ASP A 28 1.69 30.40 9.78
C ASP A 28 3.03 31.17 9.78
N ARG A 29 3.02 32.43 9.32
CA ARG A 29 4.19 33.35 9.39
C ARG A 29 4.36 34.02 10.74
N GLY A 30 3.51 33.74 11.73
CA GLY A 30 3.57 34.36 13.05
C GLY A 30 3.13 35.84 13.11
N LEU A 31 2.52 36.36 12.03
CA LEU A 31 2.00 37.72 11.95
C LEU A 31 0.68 37.91 12.71
N MET A 32 0.06 36.80 13.12
CA MET A 32 -1.07 36.73 14.05
C MET A 32 -0.73 35.70 15.13
N ARG A 33 -0.76 36.12 16.40
CA ARG A 33 -0.34 35.28 17.51
C ARG A 33 -1.48 34.38 18.02
N PRO A 34 -1.19 33.19 18.58
CA PRO A 34 -2.21 32.41 19.29
C PRO A 34 -2.95 33.22 20.33
N GLY A 35 -4.28 33.17 20.34
CA GLY A 35 -5.14 33.98 21.20
C GLY A 35 -5.41 35.41 20.71
N GLU A 36 -4.79 35.85 19.63
CA GLU A 36 -5.06 37.17 19.03
C GLU A 36 -6.43 37.19 18.37
N ARG A 37 -7.14 38.31 18.55
CA ARG A 37 -8.48 38.49 17.99
C ARG A 37 -8.42 38.79 16.49
N LEU A 38 -9.19 38.07 15.69
CA LEU A 38 -9.38 38.39 14.29
C LEU A 38 -10.21 39.65 14.10
N PRO A 39 -10.07 40.35 12.96
CA PRO A 39 -10.98 41.42 12.58
C PRO A 39 -12.44 40.95 12.62
N SER A 40 -13.36 41.83 13.00
CA SER A 40 -14.79 41.48 12.95
C SER A 40 -15.19 41.14 11.50
N ILE A 41 -16.22 40.31 11.32
CA ILE A 41 -16.76 39.96 10.00
C ILE A 41 -16.99 41.21 9.13
N ARG A 42 -17.48 42.30 9.74
CA ARG A 42 -17.72 43.57 9.05
C ARG A 42 -16.42 44.25 8.61
N ALA A 43 -15.41 44.26 9.47
CA ALA A 43 -14.11 44.85 9.18
C ALA A 43 -13.35 44.02 8.12
N ALA A 44 -13.36 42.70 8.26
CA ALA A 44 -12.76 41.81 7.29
C ALA A 44 -13.45 41.89 5.89
N ALA A 45 -14.77 41.95 5.85
CA ALA A 45 -15.51 42.17 4.62
C ALA A 45 -15.10 43.47 3.89
N GLN A 46 -14.89 44.55 4.65
CA GLN A 46 -14.36 45.80 4.09
C GLN A 46 -12.92 45.68 3.59
N THR A 47 -12.06 45.07 4.39
CA THR A 47 -10.62 44.90 4.06
C THR A 47 -10.43 44.05 2.81
N PHE A 48 -11.19 42.97 2.64
CA PHE A 48 -11.09 42.07 1.49
C PHE A 48 -12.00 42.45 0.31
N GLY A 49 -12.83 43.48 0.45
CA GLY A 49 -13.75 43.92 -0.61
C GLY A 49 -14.82 42.87 -0.98
N VAL A 50 -15.35 42.13 0.01
CA VAL A 50 -16.30 41.04 -0.18
C VAL A 50 -17.58 41.22 0.62
N SER A 51 -18.58 40.36 0.38
CA SER A 51 -19.80 40.35 1.17
C SER A 51 -19.55 39.81 2.59
N LYS A 52 -20.40 40.19 3.56
CA LYS A 52 -20.37 39.64 4.93
C LYS A 52 -20.52 38.10 4.89
N ASN A 53 -21.41 37.58 4.05
CA ASN A 53 -21.65 36.13 3.96
C ASN A 53 -20.40 35.37 3.46
N THR A 54 -19.67 35.93 2.49
CA THR A 54 -18.40 35.38 2.03
C THR A 54 -17.34 35.35 3.14
N THR A 55 -17.32 36.37 4.00
CA THR A 55 -16.41 36.44 5.16
C THR A 55 -16.80 35.44 6.24
N VAL A 56 -18.12 35.28 6.51
CA VAL A 56 -18.62 34.28 7.46
C VAL A 56 -18.19 32.89 7.01
N GLU A 57 -18.44 32.53 5.74
CA GLU A 57 -18.05 31.23 5.20
C GLU A 57 -16.53 30.97 5.32
N ALA A 58 -15.70 31.98 5.06
CA ALA A 58 -14.25 31.85 5.22
C ALA A 58 -13.87 31.64 6.69
N TYR A 59 -14.53 32.34 7.61
CA TYR A 59 -14.28 32.22 9.06
C TYR A 59 -14.76 30.87 9.60
N ASP A 60 -15.92 30.38 9.14
CA ASP A 60 -16.41 29.04 9.48
C ASP A 60 -15.44 27.94 9.01
N ARG A 61 -14.85 28.10 7.83
CA ARG A 61 -13.79 27.18 7.35
C ARG A 61 -12.53 27.25 8.22
N LEU A 62 -12.13 28.46 8.68
CA LEU A 62 -11.00 28.61 9.61
C LEU A 62 -11.28 27.93 10.96
N VAL A 63 -12.52 28.02 11.46
CA VAL A 63 -12.96 27.32 12.68
C VAL A 63 -12.98 25.80 12.45
N ALA A 64 -13.57 25.32 11.35
CA ALA A 64 -13.60 23.92 10.99
C ALA A 64 -12.18 23.32 10.82
N ALA A 65 -11.22 24.13 10.33
CA ALA A 65 -9.82 23.75 10.22
C ALA A 65 -9.03 23.87 11.55
N GLY A 66 -9.69 24.24 12.66
CA GLY A 66 -9.06 24.40 13.97
C GLY A 66 -8.02 25.53 14.05
N ARG A 67 -7.99 26.43 13.07
CA ARG A 67 -7.06 27.58 13.02
C ARG A 67 -7.56 28.76 13.85
N VAL A 68 -8.86 28.85 14.05
CA VAL A 68 -9.55 29.93 14.70
C VAL A 68 -10.63 29.35 15.64
N GLU A 69 -10.85 29.97 16.77
CA GLU A 69 -11.91 29.64 17.73
C GLU A 69 -12.98 30.74 17.71
N SER A 70 -14.25 30.35 17.63
CA SER A 70 -15.37 31.28 17.81
C SER A 70 -15.72 31.37 19.28
N ARG A 71 -15.76 32.59 19.83
CA ARG A 71 -16.21 32.84 21.20
C ARG A 71 -17.53 33.63 21.17
N PRO A 72 -18.65 33.01 21.58
CA PRO A 72 -19.97 33.66 21.55
C PRO A 72 -19.95 35.05 22.15
N GLY A 73 -20.46 36.04 21.42
CA GLY A 73 -20.50 37.45 21.86
C GLY A 73 -19.16 38.20 21.83
N SER A 74 -18.01 37.49 21.65
CA SER A 74 -16.68 38.09 21.72
C SER A 74 -15.95 38.12 20.37
N GLY A 75 -16.32 37.24 19.44
CA GLY A 75 -15.74 37.19 18.07
C GLY A 75 -14.87 35.98 17.82
N PHE A 76 -13.93 36.12 16.88
CA PHE A 76 -13.05 35.04 16.40
C PHE A 76 -11.62 35.31 16.89
N TYR A 77 -10.93 34.25 17.32
CA TYR A 77 -9.57 34.32 17.88
C TYR A 77 -8.69 33.25 17.24
N VAL A 78 -7.41 33.55 17.00
CA VAL A 78 -6.45 32.54 16.59
C VAL A 78 -6.41 31.44 17.64
N SER A 79 -6.58 30.18 17.22
CA SER A 79 -6.61 29.04 18.15
C SER A 79 -5.32 28.96 18.98
N GLN A 80 -5.48 28.81 20.30
CA GLN A 80 -4.35 28.59 21.22
C GLN A 80 -3.84 27.15 21.13
N HIS A 81 -4.66 26.23 20.62
CA HIS A 81 -4.24 24.89 20.27
C HIS A 81 -3.60 24.93 18.88
N ARG A 82 -2.28 25.25 18.81
CA ARG A 82 -1.48 24.61 17.77
C ARG A 82 -1.74 23.11 17.96
N PRO A 83 -2.14 22.34 16.94
CA PRO A 83 -2.00 20.91 17.05
C PRO A 83 -0.52 20.72 17.41
N LYS A 84 -0.23 20.21 18.60
CA LYS A 84 1.13 19.86 19.01
C LYS A 84 1.62 18.99 17.88
N ARG A 85 2.62 19.44 17.11
CA ARG A 85 3.48 18.49 16.42
C ARG A 85 3.84 17.53 17.53
N GLY A 86 3.36 16.29 17.40
CA GLY A 86 3.57 15.30 18.44
C GLY A 86 5.02 15.36 18.88
N GLU A 87 5.26 15.30 20.16
CA GLU A 87 6.61 15.02 20.68
C GLU A 87 7.17 13.89 19.85
N PRO A 88 8.43 13.96 19.42
CA PRO A 88 9.03 12.84 18.72
C PRO A 88 8.77 11.58 19.57
N PRO A 89 8.27 10.50 18.97
CA PRO A 89 7.92 9.31 19.72
C PRO A 89 9.14 8.80 20.51
N SER A 90 8.90 8.24 21.68
CA SER A 90 9.95 7.66 22.52
C SER A 90 10.75 6.62 21.74
N PRO A 91 12.02 6.33 22.10
CA PRO A 91 12.86 5.38 21.41
C PRO A 91 12.22 4.00 21.13
N ALA A 92 11.35 3.52 22.04
CA ALA A 92 10.60 2.27 21.86
C ALA A 92 9.53 2.32 20.74
N SER A 93 9.17 3.52 20.25
CA SER A 93 8.24 3.71 19.14
C SER A 93 8.94 3.95 17.78
N ILE A 94 10.27 4.03 17.76
CA ILE A 94 11.05 4.35 16.55
C ILE A 94 10.98 3.20 15.52
N GLU A 95 10.91 1.94 15.96
CA GLU A 95 10.79 0.79 15.05
C GLU A 95 9.44 0.74 14.31
N ALA A 96 8.36 1.08 15.01
CA ALA A 96 7.06 1.28 14.36
C ALA A 96 7.01 2.55 13.50
N VAL A 97 7.84 3.54 13.80
CA VAL A 97 7.95 4.82 13.08
C VAL A 97 8.49 4.62 11.66
N ASP A 98 9.48 3.76 11.45
CA ASP A 98 10.06 3.54 10.12
C ASP A 98 9.02 2.95 9.15
N ILE A 99 8.20 1.98 9.60
CA ILE A 99 7.12 1.39 8.78
C ILE A 99 6.03 2.43 8.49
N ILE A 100 5.57 3.15 9.51
CA ILE A 100 4.51 4.16 9.38
C ILE A 100 5.00 5.34 8.54
N TRP A 101 6.25 5.77 8.74
CA TRP A 101 6.86 6.82 7.93
C TRP A 101 6.89 6.44 6.45
N LEU A 102 7.42 5.27 6.12
CA LEU A 102 7.50 4.80 4.72
C LEU A 102 6.11 4.66 4.09
N LEU A 103 5.11 4.15 4.83
CA LEU A 103 3.73 4.07 4.38
C LEU A 103 3.14 5.46 4.10
N ARG A 104 3.37 6.42 5.00
CA ARG A 104 2.87 7.79 4.87
C ARG A 104 3.48 8.47 3.64
N GLU A 105 4.80 8.40 3.49
CA GLU A 105 5.50 9.02 2.35
C GLU A 105 5.05 8.43 1.01
N GLN A 106 4.80 7.12 0.96
CA GLN A 106 4.25 6.50 -0.24
C GLN A 106 2.82 6.96 -0.55
N LEU A 107 1.98 7.19 0.47
CA LEU A 107 0.59 7.61 0.29
C LEU A 107 0.46 9.10 -0.03
N GLU A 108 1.25 9.96 0.62
CA GLU A 108 1.16 11.42 0.49
C GLU A 108 1.81 11.96 -0.79
N LYS A 109 2.56 11.16 -1.53
CA LYS A 109 3.19 11.50 -2.85
C LYS A 109 4.01 12.80 -2.84
N ARG A 110 4.75 13.07 -1.78
CA ARG A 110 5.52 14.32 -1.61
C ARG A 110 6.74 14.41 -2.51
N TYR A 111 7.23 13.27 -3.03
CA TYR A 111 8.46 13.16 -3.80
C TYR A 111 8.17 13.03 -5.28
N GLU A 112 8.97 13.71 -6.10
CA GLU A 112 8.94 13.58 -7.55
C GLU A 112 9.67 12.32 -8.02
N VAL A 113 10.81 12.00 -7.40
CA VAL A 113 11.58 10.78 -7.67
C VAL A 113 11.21 9.71 -6.65
N ARG A 114 10.63 8.61 -7.10
CA ARG A 114 9.96 7.62 -6.24
C ARG A 114 10.56 6.22 -6.35
N ILE A 115 11.88 6.13 -6.24
CA ILE A 115 12.62 4.86 -6.39
C ILE A 115 12.12 3.78 -5.42
N GLY A 116 11.81 4.15 -4.19
CA GLY A 116 11.32 3.24 -3.14
C GLY A 116 9.81 2.98 -3.16
N ASP A 117 9.03 3.51 -4.14
CA ASP A 117 7.56 3.33 -4.13
C ASP A 117 7.16 1.87 -4.31
N GLY A 118 6.19 1.42 -3.54
CA GLY A 118 5.56 0.10 -3.67
C GLY A 118 4.47 0.01 -4.75
N ARG A 119 4.29 1.04 -5.57
CA ARG A 119 3.24 1.15 -6.58
C ARG A 119 3.82 1.47 -7.95
N PRO A 120 3.21 0.98 -9.05
CA PRO A 120 3.58 1.44 -10.38
C PRO A 120 3.14 2.90 -10.59
N PRO A 121 3.69 3.58 -11.60
CA PRO A 121 3.18 4.89 -12.01
C PRO A 121 1.69 4.84 -12.34
N ALA A 122 0.95 5.91 -12.01
CA ALA A 122 -0.48 6.01 -12.34
C ALA A 122 -0.73 5.78 -13.84
N ALA A 123 0.12 6.32 -14.71
CA ALA A 123 0.03 6.15 -16.15
C ALA A 123 0.12 4.67 -16.65
N TRP A 124 0.65 3.77 -15.82
CA TRP A 124 0.64 2.33 -16.16
C TRP A 124 -0.71 1.67 -15.87
N MET A 125 -1.46 2.22 -14.91
CA MET A 125 -2.72 1.67 -14.40
C MET A 125 -3.94 2.38 -14.97
N GLU A 126 -3.80 3.65 -15.37
CA GLU A 126 -4.87 4.44 -15.95
C GLU A 126 -5.06 4.08 -17.42
N GLY A 127 -6.14 3.36 -17.71
CA GLY A 127 -6.52 3.01 -19.05
C GLY A 127 -7.94 3.47 -19.38
N PRO A 128 -8.27 3.66 -20.66
CA PRO A 128 -9.61 3.99 -21.11
C PRO A 128 -10.65 2.92 -20.70
N GLU A 129 -10.20 1.73 -20.38
CA GLU A 129 -11.03 0.61 -19.89
C GLU A 129 -11.71 0.93 -18.58
N MET A 130 -10.98 1.53 -17.61
CA MET A 130 -11.52 1.89 -16.30
C MET A 130 -12.61 2.96 -16.46
N ALA A 131 -12.36 4.02 -17.23
CA ALA A 131 -13.35 5.06 -17.48
C ALA A 131 -14.63 4.50 -18.13
N ARG A 132 -14.49 3.51 -19.02
CA ARG A 132 -15.65 2.84 -19.65
C ARG A 132 -16.39 1.93 -18.67
N ALA A 133 -15.71 1.27 -17.74
CA ALA A 133 -16.34 0.42 -16.73
C ALA A 133 -17.12 1.24 -15.68
N LEU A 134 -16.67 2.46 -15.38
CA LEU A 134 -17.35 3.36 -14.44
C LEU A 134 -18.60 4.04 -15.02
N ARG A 135 -18.69 4.20 -16.35
CA ARG A 135 -19.83 4.89 -17.01
C ARG A 135 -21.21 4.27 -16.71
N PRO A 136 -21.40 2.95 -16.73
CA PRO A 136 -22.70 2.35 -16.41
C PRO A 136 -23.14 2.62 -14.97
N VAL A 137 -22.17 2.63 -14.03
CA VAL A 137 -22.43 2.90 -12.60
C VAL A 137 -22.95 4.32 -12.35
N ALA A 138 -22.54 5.27 -13.20
CA ALA A 138 -22.89 6.68 -13.07
C ALA A 138 -24.18 7.08 -13.85
N ARG A 139 -24.82 6.17 -14.58
CA ARG A 139 -26.04 6.49 -15.36
C ARG A 139 -27.28 6.49 -14.47
N PRO A 140 -28.06 7.58 -14.45
CA PRO A 140 -29.34 7.60 -13.75
C PRO A 140 -30.31 6.53 -14.29
N GLY A 141 -31.00 5.85 -13.39
CA GLY A 141 -32.02 4.85 -13.71
C GLY A 141 -31.54 3.45 -14.04
N GLN A 142 -30.22 3.20 -14.10
CA GLN A 142 -29.68 1.86 -14.25
C GLN A 142 -29.37 1.31 -12.84
N ARG A 143 -30.29 0.52 -12.27
CA ARG A 143 -30.04 -0.22 -11.02
C ARG A 143 -29.05 -1.35 -11.31
N ILE A 144 -27.77 -1.10 -11.01
CA ILE A 144 -26.71 -2.10 -11.19
C ILE A 144 -26.72 -3.08 -10.02
N LEU A 145 -27.11 -2.62 -8.83
CA LEU A 145 -27.15 -3.41 -7.60
C LEU A 145 -28.34 -3.01 -6.73
N PRO A 146 -28.88 -3.95 -5.91
CA PRO A 146 -29.85 -3.60 -4.90
C PRO A 146 -29.28 -2.63 -3.88
N GLU A 147 -30.11 -1.73 -3.34
CA GLU A 147 -29.76 -0.75 -2.28
C GLU A 147 -29.52 -1.42 -0.89
N SER A 148 -29.26 -2.71 -0.86
CA SER A 148 -29.03 -3.51 0.35
C SER A 148 -27.61 -4.04 0.43
N TYR A 149 -27.20 -4.43 1.61
CA TYR A 149 -25.94 -5.14 1.84
C TYR A 149 -25.87 -6.40 0.97
N GLY A 150 -24.72 -6.63 0.34
CA GLY A 150 -24.43 -7.86 -0.40
C GLY A 150 -24.09 -9.05 0.51
N PRO A 151 -23.89 -10.25 -0.05
CA PRO A 151 -23.44 -11.41 0.71
C PRO A 151 -22.10 -11.15 1.39
N PRO A 152 -21.85 -11.65 2.60
CA PRO A 152 -20.56 -11.49 3.30
C PRO A 152 -19.37 -11.98 2.48
N ALA A 153 -19.52 -13.12 1.78
CA ALA A 153 -18.47 -13.66 0.92
C ALA A 153 -18.21 -12.83 -0.35
N GLY A 154 -19.09 -11.87 -0.67
CA GLY A 154 -19.00 -11.00 -1.86
C GLY A 154 -19.80 -11.53 -3.05
N LEU A 155 -19.76 -10.80 -4.16
CA LEU A 155 -20.54 -11.03 -5.39
C LEU A 155 -20.34 -12.45 -5.94
N PRO A 156 -21.37 -13.32 -6.01
CA PRO A 156 -21.23 -14.70 -6.47
C PRO A 156 -20.58 -14.82 -7.86
N ALA A 157 -21.02 -14.03 -8.83
CA ALA A 157 -20.49 -14.05 -10.19
C ALA A 157 -18.99 -13.73 -10.26
N LEU A 158 -18.48 -12.81 -9.41
CA LEU A 158 -17.06 -12.52 -9.33
C LEU A 158 -16.29 -13.67 -8.68
N ARG A 159 -16.85 -14.30 -7.64
CA ARG A 159 -16.25 -15.48 -6.99
C ARG A 159 -16.13 -16.66 -7.95
N GLU A 160 -17.15 -16.92 -8.76
CA GLU A 160 -17.13 -17.93 -9.83
C GLU A 160 -16.03 -17.61 -10.86
N ARG A 161 -15.93 -16.34 -11.27
CA ARG A 161 -14.90 -15.94 -12.23
C ARG A 161 -13.48 -16.07 -11.66
N ILE A 162 -13.29 -15.75 -10.38
CA ILE A 162 -12.01 -15.95 -9.68
C ILE A 162 -11.66 -17.44 -9.60
N ALA A 163 -12.62 -18.28 -9.27
CA ALA A 163 -12.41 -19.75 -9.23
C ALA A 163 -11.93 -20.28 -10.59
N LEU A 164 -12.53 -19.85 -11.69
CA LEU A 164 -12.08 -20.20 -13.04
C LEU A 164 -10.65 -19.70 -13.32
N THR A 165 -10.32 -18.50 -12.90
CA THR A 165 -8.97 -17.94 -13.07
C THR A 165 -7.94 -18.70 -12.23
N LEU A 166 -8.29 -19.16 -11.04
CA LEU A 166 -7.42 -19.99 -10.20
C LEU A 166 -7.21 -21.38 -10.81
N ALA A 167 -8.24 -21.96 -11.44
CA ALA A 167 -8.11 -23.23 -12.18
C ALA A 167 -7.10 -23.12 -13.35
N GLU A 168 -7.05 -21.99 -14.05
CA GLU A 168 -6.02 -21.72 -15.07
C GLU A 168 -4.58 -21.77 -14.50
N ARG A 169 -4.43 -21.60 -13.17
CA ARG A 169 -3.17 -21.67 -12.39
C ARG A 169 -3.00 -22.99 -11.65
N SER A 170 -3.77 -24.02 -12.03
CA SER A 170 -3.79 -25.34 -11.38
C SER A 170 -4.23 -25.33 -9.91
N ILE A 171 -4.96 -24.32 -9.49
CA ILE A 171 -5.59 -24.24 -8.16
C ILE A 171 -7.09 -24.48 -8.34
N ASN A 172 -7.52 -25.74 -8.08
CA ASN A 172 -8.90 -26.16 -8.33
C ASN A 172 -9.76 -25.85 -7.09
N VAL A 173 -10.60 -24.85 -7.22
CA VAL A 173 -11.46 -24.37 -6.13
C VAL A 173 -12.89 -24.17 -6.61
N THR A 174 -13.83 -24.33 -5.70
CA THR A 174 -15.22 -23.94 -5.89
C THR A 174 -15.43 -22.47 -5.52
N PRO A 175 -16.48 -21.80 -6.02
CA PRO A 175 -16.79 -20.44 -5.59
C PRO A 175 -17.02 -20.32 -4.07
N ALA A 176 -17.41 -21.39 -3.38
CA ALA A 176 -17.57 -21.39 -1.92
C ALA A 176 -16.24 -21.21 -1.16
N GLN A 177 -15.14 -21.59 -1.78
CA GLN A 177 -13.78 -21.43 -1.24
C GLN A 177 -13.15 -20.06 -1.53
N VAL A 178 -13.91 -19.11 -2.08
CA VAL A 178 -13.43 -17.75 -2.40
C VAL A 178 -14.18 -16.72 -1.57
N LEU A 179 -13.45 -15.87 -0.83
CA LEU A 179 -13.96 -14.74 -0.05
C LEU A 179 -13.43 -13.44 -0.63
N LEU A 180 -14.29 -12.53 -1.08
CA LEU A 180 -13.87 -11.20 -1.55
C LEU A 180 -13.49 -10.28 -0.37
N THR A 181 -12.50 -9.43 -0.58
CA THR A 181 -11.94 -8.54 0.44
C THR A 181 -11.67 -7.14 -0.10
N HIS A 182 -11.42 -6.16 0.80
CA HIS A 182 -10.97 -4.82 0.40
C HIS A 182 -9.47 -4.80 0.03
N GLY A 183 -9.03 -5.76 -0.81
CA GLY A 183 -7.64 -5.97 -1.23
C GLY A 183 -6.85 -6.84 -0.28
N ALA A 184 -5.64 -7.27 -0.71
CA ALA A 184 -4.79 -8.17 0.06
C ALA A 184 -4.45 -7.68 1.48
N ASN A 185 -4.31 -6.36 1.68
CA ASN A 185 -4.02 -5.82 3.01
C ASN A 185 -5.15 -6.04 4.01
N ASP A 186 -6.40 -6.05 3.55
CA ASP A 186 -7.58 -6.39 4.33
C ASP A 186 -7.66 -7.91 4.59
N ALA A 187 -7.37 -8.71 3.57
CA ALA A 187 -7.27 -10.16 3.69
C ALA A 187 -6.28 -10.57 4.77
N LEU A 188 -5.07 -10.00 4.75
CA LEU A 188 -4.04 -10.25 5.76
C LEU A 188 -4.48 -9.82 7.17
N ASP A 189 -5.19 -8.70 7.30
CA ASP A 189 -5.74 -8.25 8.59
C ASP A 189 -6.76 -9.24 9.17
N MET A 190 -7.66 -9.77 8.34
CA MET A 190 -8.63 -10.78 8.76
C MET A 190 -7.96 -12.11 9.16
N ILE A 191 -6.96 -12.55 8.39
CA ILE A 191 -6.18 -13.75 8.69
C ILE A 191 -5.45 -13.59 10.02
N VAL A 192 -4.77 -12.46 10.23
CA VAL A 192 -4.08 -12.18 11.50
C VAL A 192 -5.06 -12.17 12.67
N ARG A 193 -6.22 -11.52 12.52
CA ARG A 193 -7.26 -11.48 13.59
C ARG A 193 -7.84 -12.84 13.94
N HIS A 194 -7.90 -13.74 12.98
CA HIS A 194 -8.51 -15.06 13.18
C HIS A 194 -7.52 -16.09 13.73
N PHE A 195 -6.27 -16.07 13.25
CA PHE A 195 -5.32 -17.14 13.52
C PHE A 195 -4.23 -16.79 14.52
N VAL A 196 -4.04 -15.51 14.86
CA VAL A 196 -2.90 -15.09 15.68
C VAL A 196 -3.36 -14.65 17.06
N GLU A 197 -2.88 -15.34 18.07
CA GLU A 197 -3.08 -14.98 19.47
C GLU A 197 -1.96 -14.08 19.99
N PRO A 198 -2.23 -13.17 20.94
CA PRO A 198 -1.19 -12.36 21.56
C PRO A 198 -0.06 -13.19 22.17
N GLY A 199 1.20 -12.85 21.84
CA GLY A 199 2.40 -13.58 22.29
C GLY A 199 2.76 -14.81 21.45
N GLU A 200 1.93 -15.17 20.46
CA GLU A 200 2.26 -16.28 19.55
C GLU A 200 3.35 -15.86 18.55
N THR A 201 4.29 -16.78 18.30
CA THR A 201 5.32 -16.58 17.28
C THR A 201 4.75 -16.86 15.89
N VAL A 202 4.97 -15.93 14.97
CA VAL A 202 4.58 -16.03 13.56
C VAL A 202 5.82 -15.96 12.67
N LEU A 203 5.97 -16.94 11.78
CA LEU A 203 7.06 -16.96 10.81
C LEU A 203 6.73 -16.05 9.62
N VAL A 204 7.73 -15.29 9.16
CA VAL A 204 7.59 -14.34 8.05
C VAL A 204 8.85 -14.35 7.19
N ASP A 205 8.76 -13.99 5.91
CA ASP A 205 9.94 -13.78 5.05
C ASP A 205 10.87 -12.68 5.63
N ASN A 206 12.19 -12.86 5.52
CA ASN A 206 13.21 -11.86 5.83
C ASN A 206 14.24 -11.74 4.66
N PRO A 207 14.29 -10.63 3.90
CA PRO A 207 13.40 -9.47 3.99
C PRO A 207 11.96 -9.80 3.55
N GLY A 208 10.98 -9.10 4.12
CA GLY A 208 9.57 -9.39 3.92
C GLY A 208 8.66 -8.16 3.81
N TYR A 209 7.36 -8.41 3.77
CA TYR A 209 6.36 -7.37 3.56
C TYR A 209 6.08 -6.57 4.84
N TYR A 210 6.75 -5.44 5.01
CA TYR A 210 6.68 -4.60 6.21
C TYR A 210 5.26 -4.18 6.68
N PRO A 211 4.23 -3.97 5.81
CA PRO A 211 2.89 -3.67 6.32
C PRO A 211 2.24 -4.85 7.06
N LEU A 212 2.68 -6.08 6.77
CA LEU A 212 2.29 -7.27 7.54
C LEU A 212 2.91 -7.24 8.94
N PHE A 213 4.20 -6.85 9.05
CA PHE A 213 4.87 -6.74 10.34
C PHE A 213 4.13 -5.80 11.29
N GLY A 214 3.70 -4.63 10.75
CA GLY A 214 2.88 -3.70 11.52
C GLY A 214 1.56 -4.32 12.03
N LYS A 215 0.91 -5.19 11.25
CA LYS A 215 -0.32 -5.89 11.68
C LYS A 215 -0.05 -6.92 12.78
N LEU A 216 1.02 -7.69 12.62
CA LEU A 216 1.44 -8.68 13.62
C LEU A 216 1.84 -8.00 14.94
N HIS A 217 2.54 -6.87 14.90
CA HIS A 217 2.81 -6.07 16.11
C HIS A 217 1.53 -5.52 16.76
N LEU A 218 0.55 -5.06 15.97
CA LEU A 218 -0.76 -4.65 16.51
C LEU A 218 -1.52 -5.81 17.15
N ALA A 219 -1.35 -7.04 16.64
CA ALA A 219 -1.88 -8.26 17.23
C ALA A 219 -1.05 -8.74 18.44
N LYS A 220 0.08 -8.07 18.77
CA LYS A 220 1.02 -8.46 19.83
C LYS A 220 1.66 -9.83 19.59
N ALA A 221 1.84 -10.22 18.33
CA ALA A 221 2.57 -11.42 17.94
C ALA A 221 4.09 -11.17 18.01
N GLU A 222 4.84 -12.24 18.23
CA GLU A 222 6.28 -12.26 18.07
C GLU A 222 6.63 -12.66 16.63
N LEU A 223 7.53 -11.92 15.99
CA LEU A 223 7.93 -12.21 14.62
C LEU A 223 9.24 -12.98 14.59
N ALA A 224 9.26 -14.07 13.83
CA ALA A 224 10.48 -14.81 13.54
C ALA A 224 10.74 -14.80 12.03
N GLY A 225 11.79 -14.11 11.62
CA GLY A 225 12.14 -13.95 10.22
C GLY A 225 12.80 -15.20 9.63
N VAL A 226 12.35 -15.67 8.50
CA VAL A 226 12.97 -16.74 7.70
C VAL A 226 13.71 -16.10 6.55
N ARG A 227 15.02 -16.32 6.44
CA ARG A 227 15.85 -15.75 5.39
C ARG A 227 15.31 -16.10 4.01
N ARG A 228 15.35 -15.12 3.13
CA ARG A 228 14.96 -15.30 1.73
C ARG A 228 16.18 -15.50 0.84
N ASN A 229 16.26 -16.64 0.17
CA ASN A 229 17.20 -16.93 -0.90
C ASN A 229 16.63 -16.51 -2.25
N PRO A 230 17.43 -16.40 -3.33
CA PRO A 230 16.94 -16.02 -4.66
C PRO A 230 15.85 -16.94 -5.23
N ASP A 231 15.80 -18.20 -4.80
CA ASP A 231 14.90 -19.25 -5.28
C ASP A 231 13.75 -19.57 -4.30
N GLY A 232 13.64 -18.84 -3.18
CA GLY A 232 12.57 -19.01 -2.19
C GLY A 232 13.05 -18.79 -0.74
N PRO A 233 12.25 -19.15 0.25
CA PRO A 233 12.66 -19.09 1.65
C PRO A 233 13.79 -20.13 1.94
N ASP A 234 14.63 -19.85 2.92
CA ASP A 234 15.59 -20.81 3.44
C ASP A 234 14.84 -21.90 4.22
N LEU A 235 14.74 -23.07 3.61
CA LEU A 235 13.90 -24.15 4.11
C LEU A 235 14.47 -24.84 5.34
N ASP A 236 15.78 -24.85 5.49
CA ASP A 236 16.43 -25.42 6.68
C ASP A 236 16.20 -24.51 7.89
N GLU A 237 16.33 -23.19 7.70
CA GLU A 237 15.98 -22.21 8.73
C GLU A 237 14.48 -22.22 9.06
N LEU A 238 13.61 -22.35 8.05
CA LEU A 238 12.17 -22.47 8.26
C LEU A 238 11.82 -23.67 9.17
N ALA A 239 12.35 -24.86 8.85
CA ALA A 239 12.11 -26.07 9.62
C ALA A 239 12.65 -25.94 11.06
N GLN A 240 13.86 -25.39 11.21
CA GLN A 240 14.46 -25.16 12.53
C GLN A 240 13.63 -24.19 13.38
N ARG A 241 13.21 -23.04 12.80
CA ARG A 241 12.39 -22.05 13.52
C ARG A 241 11.01 -22.60 13.85
N ALA A 242 10.37 -23.33 12.94
CA ALA A 242 9.08 -23.97 13.20
C ALA A 242 9.16 -24.95 14.37
N ALA A 243 10.20 -25.81 14.41
CA ALA A 243 10.42 -26.75 15.50
C ALA A 243 10.73 -26.05 16.83
N ALA A 244 11.53 -25.00 16.82
CA ALA A 244 11.96 -24.30 18.02
C ALA A 244 10.86 -23.45 18.66
N THR A 245 9.97 -22.85 17.86
CA THR A 245 8.96 -21.90 18.32
C THR A 245 7.56 -22.50 18.45
N GLY A 246 7.30 -23.64 17.80
CA GLY A 246 5.97 -24.20 17.68
C GLY A 246 5.00 -23.30 16.85
N ALA A 247 5.54 -22.41 16.02
CA ALA A 247 4.76 -21.53 15.17
C ALA A 247 3.83 -22.32 14.25
N ARG A 248 2.61 -21.82 14.08
CA ARG A 248 1.57 -22.47 13.26
C ARG A 248 1.33 -21.77 11.93
N LEU A 249 1.92 -20.57 11.73
CA LEU A 249 1.71 -19.75 10.56
C LEU A 249 3.05 -19.33 9.96
N PHE A 250 3.14 -19.41 8.64
CA PHE A 250 4.20 -18.78 7.86
C PHE A 250 3.59 -17.90 6.77
N PHE A 251 3.86 -16.60 6.85
CA PHE A 251 3.46 -15.65 5.82
C PHE A 251 4.58 -15.46 4.81
N THR A 252 4.28 -15.71 3.55
CA THR A 252 5.22 -15.57 2.45
C THR A 252 4.58 -14.92 1.23
N GLN A 253 5.40 -14.52 0.29
CA GLN A 253 5.03 -14.18 -1.06
C GLN A 253 5.85 -15.05 -2.00
N SER A 254 5.26 -16.10 -2.55
CA SER A 254 5.97 -17.09 -3.36
C SER A 254 6.47 -16.51 -4.68
N LEU A 255 5.73 -15.61 -5.32
CA LEU A 255 6.05 -15.07 -6.65
C LEU A 255 6.32 -13.56 -6.61
N ALA A 256 7.37 -13.12 -7.34
CA ALA A 256 7.80 -11.72 -7.43
C ALA A 256 7.80 -11.01 -6.07
N GLN A 257 8.44 -11.63 -5.09
CA GLN A 257 8.39 -11.30 -3.67
C GLN A 257 8.76 -9.85 -3.39
N ASN A 258 8.03 -9.22 -2.52
CA ASN A 258 8.32 -7.86 -2.01
C ASN A 258 9.17 -7.96 -0.73
N PRO A 259 10.45 -7.53 -0.74
CA PRO A 259 11.02 -6.56 -1.69
C PRO A 259 11.91 -7.15 -2.79
N THR A 260 12.22 -8.44 -2.78
CA THR A 260 13.31 -9.01 -3.60
C THR A 260 13.01 -9.09 -5.10
N GLY A 261 11.74 -9.17 -5.48
CA GLY A 261 11.32 -9.43 -6.85
C GLY A 261 11.54 -10.88 -7.30
N CYS A 262 12.16 -11.72 -6.48
CA CYS A 262 12.44 -13.12 -6.79
C CYS A 262 11.22 -14.02 -6.59
N SER A 263 11.19 -15.14 -7.27
CA SER A 263 10.10 -16.13 -7.20
C SER A 263 10.61 -17.47 -6.72
N ILE A 264 9.73 -18.22 -6.04
CA ILE A 264 10.03 -19.58 -5.59
C ILE A 264 10.20 -20.50 -6.79
N THR A 265 11.12 -21.46 -6.68
CA THR A 265 11.25 -22.55 -7.66
C THR A 265 10.35 -23.73 -7.30
N LEU A 266 10.04 -24.59 -8.28
CA LEU A 266 9.19 -25.75 -8.03
C LEU A 266 9.77 -26.72 -6.97
N PRO A 267 11.08 -27.05 -6.98
CA PRO A 267 11.66 -27.89 -5.91
C PRO A 267 11.52 -27.27 -4.52
N VAL A 268 11.72 -25.95 -4.40
CA VAL A 268 11.58 -25.24 -3.13
C VAL A 268 10.11 -25.20 -2.68
N ALA A 269 9.18 -24.95 -3.60
CA ALA A 269 7.74 -24.99 -3.30
C ALA A 269 7.29 -26.38 -2.79
N TYR A 270 7.76 -27.47 -3.44
CA TYR A 270 7.46 -28.83 -3.03
C TYR A 270 8.00 -29.14 -1.62
N ARG A 271 9.28 -28.81 -1.35
CA ARG A 271 9.87 -29.01 -0.04
C ARG A 271 9.24 -28.13 1.05
N LEU A 272 8.83 -26.92 0.69
CA LEU A 272 8.06 -26.04 1.61
C LEU A 272 6.77 -26.75 2.09
N MET A 273 6.04 -27.41 1.19
CA MET A 273 4.82 -28.13 1.57
C MET A 273 5.11 -29.34 2.47
N GLN A 274 6.23 -30.05 2.24
CA GLN A 274 6.65 -31.14 3.14
C GLN A 274 6.97 -30.63 4.55
N ILE A 275 7.65 -29.49 4.68
CA ILE A 275 7.92 -28.86 5.98
C ILE A 275 6.62 -28.40 6.63
N ALA A 276 5.71 -27.81 5.86
CA ALA A 276 4.40 -27.38 6.35
C ALA A 276 3.60 -28.55 6.93
N ASP A 277 3.63 -29.71 6.27
CA ASP A 277 3.00 -30.91 6.77
C ASP A 277 3.66 -31.42 8.05
N THR A 278 4.99 -31.56 8.05
CA THR A 278 5.77 -32.07 9.17
C THR A 278 5.58 -31.25 10.46
N HIS A 279 5.51 -29.91 10.33
CA HIS A 279 5.40 -28.99 11.46
C HIS A 279 4.00 -28.43 11.67
N ASN A 280 2.99 -28.98 11.00
CA ASN A 280 1.63 -28.50 11.05
C ASN A 280 1.49 -26.98 10.83
N LEU A 281 2.24 -26.45 9.86
CA LEU A 281 2.21 -25.03 9.46
C LEU A 281 1.08 -24.79 8.46
N ARG A 282 0.36 -23.69 8.62
CA ARG A 282 -0.42 -23.06 7.55
C ARG A 282 0.45 -22.04 6.83
N ILE A 283 0.38 -22.04 5.51
CA ILE A 283 1.12 -21.09 4.67
C ILE A 283 0.14 -20.01 4.20
N VAL A 284 0.40 -18.75 4.52
CA VAL A 284 -0.33 -17.62 3.96
C VAL A 284 0.47 -17.07 2.80
N ASP A 285 0.08 -17.44 1.58
CA ASP A 285 0.79 -17.04 0.35
C ASP A 285 0.08 -15.86 -0.33
N THR A 286 0.75 -14.72 -0.40
CA THR A 286 0.23 -13.54 -1.12
C THR A 286 0.76 -13.50 -2.54
N ASP A 287 -0.13 -13.39 -3.54
CA ASP A 287 0.23 -13.35 -4.96
C ASP A 287 -0.32 -12.08 -5.64
N PRO A 288 0.24 -10.90 -5.35
CA PRO A 288 -0.25 -9.63 -5.89
C PRO A 288 0.06 -9.43 -7.38
N PHE A 289 0.92 -10.26 -7.95
CA PHE A 289 1.36 -10.21 -9.34
C PHE A 289 0.86 -11.38 -10.17
N ALA A 290 -0.07 -12.17 -9.64
CA ALA A 290 -0.60 -13.37 -10.27
C ALA A 290 -1.01 -13.20 -11.73
N ASP A 291 -1.62 -12.06 -12.07
CA ASP A 291 -2.19 -11.79 -13.39
C ASP A 291 -1.15 -11.32 -14.43
N VAL A 292 0.05 -10.93 -14.01
CA VAL A 292 1.16 -10.50 -14.90
C VAL A 292 2.30 -11.52 -14.96
N LEU A 293 2.18 -12.60 -14.20
CA LEU A 293 3.12 -13.73 -14.23
C LEU A 293 2.53 -14.92 -15.01
N PRO A 294 3.36 -15.80 -15.57
CA PRO A 294 2.87 -17.01 -16.23
C PRO A 294 1.96 -17.84 -15.31
N ALA A 295 0.88 -18.37 -15.86
CA ALA A 295 -0.02 -19.25 -15.11
C ALA A 295 0.70 -20.50 -14.60
N THR A 296 1.72 -20.95 -15.31
CA THR A 296 2.57 -22.11 -14.99
C THR A 296 3.63 -21.83 -13.91
N SER A 297 3.72 -20.59 -13.39
CA SER A 297 4.64 -20.28 -12.29
C SER A 297 4.32 -21.16 -11.07
N PRO A 298 5.33 -21.72 -10.37
CA PRO A 298 5.11 -22.60 -9.24
C PRO A 298 4.43 -21.85 -8.09
N ARG A 299 3.32 -22.42 -7.59
CA ARG A 299 2.55 -21.88 -6.46
C ARG A 299 2.35 -22.98 -5.41
N PRO A 300 2.67 -22.73 -4.14
CA PRO A 300 2.35 -23.66 -3.06
C PRO A 300 0.86 -24.08 -3.08
N ALA A 301 -0.05 -23.14 -3.33
CA ALA A 301 -1.48 -23.42 -3.42
C ALA A 301 -1.88 -24.41 -4.53
N ALA A 302 -1.12 -24.47 -5.64
CA ALA A 302 -1.35 -25.44 -6.72
C ALA A 302 -0.91 -26.86 -6.32
N LEU A 303 0.13 -26.98 -5.49
CA LEU A 303 0.62 -28.27 -4.99
C LEU A 303 -0.26 -28.82 -3.88
N ASP A 304 -0.80 -27.96 -3.02
CA ASP A 304 -1.53 -28.27 -1.80
C ASP A 304 -3.06 -28.29 -2.00
N GLN A 305 -3.56 -27.71 -3.08
CA GLN A 305 -4.99 -27.56 -3.37
C GLN A 305 -5.77 -26.92 -2.20
N LEU A 306 -5.13 -25.98 -1.48
CA LEU A 306 -5.65 -25.18 -0.36
C LEU A 306 -5.98 -25.99 0.92
N ASP A 307 -5.36 -27.14 1.14
CA ASP A 307 -5.50 -27.87 2.41
C ASP A 307 -4.82 -27.11 3.57
N ARG A 308 -3.59 -26.66 3.36
CA ARG A 308 -2.79 -25.87 4.32
C ARG A 308 -2.49 -24.45 3.86
N VAL A 309 -2.65 -24.16 2.55
CA VAL A 309 -2.34 -22.86 1.97
C VAL A 309 -3.57 -21.97 1.97
N ILE A 310 -3.45 -20.80 2.60
CA ILE A 310 -4.39 -19.68 2.45
C ILE A 310 -3.83 -18.77 1.37
N TYR A 311 -4.44 -18.77 0.20
CA TYR A 311 -4.00 -17.97 -0.94
C TYR A 311 -4.67 -16.60 -0.94
N VAL A 312 -3.88 -15.53 -1.07
CA VAL A 312 -4.35 -14.15 -1.06
C VAL A 312 -4.06 -13.48 -2.40
N GLY A 313 -5.11 -13.19 -3.16
CA GLY A 313 -5.02 -12.46 -4.43
C GLY A 313 -5.52 -11.02 -4.32
N THR A 314 -5.12 -10.17 -5.27
CA THR A 314 -5.55 -8.77 -5.30
C THR A 314 -5.45 -8.16 -6.70
N PHE A 315 -6.37 -7.25 -7.02
CA PHE A 315 -6.35 -6.46 -8.25
C PHE A 315 -5.62 -5.12 -8.09
N ALA A 316 -5.07 -4.83 -6.90
CA ALA A 316 -4.46 -3.54 -6.58
C ALA A 316 -3.16 -3.25 -7.32
N LYS A 317 -2.42 -4.29 -7.75
CA LYS A 317 -1.13 -4.17 -8.45
C LYS A 317 -1.27 -4.32 -9.96
N THR A 318 -2.34 -4.94 -10.40
CA THR A 318 -2.55 -5.32 -11.80
C THR A 318 -3.71 -4.60 -12.47
N LEU A 319 -4.60 -3.94 -11.70
CA LEU A 319 -5.72 -3.18 -12.24
C LEU A 319 -5.78 -1.76 -11.66
N SER A 320 -6.09 -1.61 -10.37
CA SER A 320 -6.09 -0.30 -9.69
C SER A 320 -6.07 -0.46 -8.18
N ALA A 321 -5.14 0.24 -7.54
CA ALA A 321 -5.06 0.27 -6.08
C ALA A 321 -6.28 0.95 -5.44
N SER A 322 -6.93 1.89 -6.13
CA SER A 322 -8.10 2.62 -5.63
C SER A 322 -9.37 1.78 -5.57
N LEU A 323 -9.48 0.71 -6.37
CA LEU A 323 -10.64 -0.18 -6.34
C LEU A 323 -10.75 -0.95 -5.03
N ARG A 324 -9.66 -1.14 -4.32
CA ARG A 324 -9.66 -1.89 -3.06
C ARG A 324 -10.39 -3.22 -3.18
N CYS A 325 -10.04 -4.03 -4.18
CA CYS A 325 -10.61 -5.36 -4.41
C CYS A 325 -9.51 -6.42 -4.38
N GLY A 326 -9.78 -7.49 -3.66
CA GLY A 326 -8.94 -8.68 -3.55
C GLY A 326 -9.77 -9.86 -3.08
N TYR A 327 -9.12 -10.98 -2.81
CA TYR A 327 -9.78 -12.19 -2.37
C TYR A 327 -8.86 -13.09 -1.57
N ILE A 328 -9.47 -13.94 -0.75
CA ILE A 328 -8.86 -15.10 -0.11
C ILE A 328 -9.42 -16.34 -0.80
N ALA A 329 -8.57 -17.33 -1.07
CA ALA A 329 -8.99 -18.69 -1.40
C ALA A 329 -8.34 -19.65 -0.40
N ALA A 330 -9.15 -20.49 0.23
CA ALA A 330 -8.74 -21.42 1.28
C ALA A 330 -9.71 -22.61 1.37
N ASP A 331 -9.48 -23.50 2.31
CA ASP A 331 -10.45 -24.54 2.67
C ASP A 331 -11.80 -23.94 3.11
N PRO A 332 -12.92 -24.67 2.98
CA PRO A 332 -14.25 -24.10 3.24
C PRO A 332 -14.46 -23.61 4.67
N ASP A 333 -13.88 -24.25 5.66
CA ASP A 333 -14.04 -23.89 7.09
C ASP A 333 -13.30 -22.58 7.37
N THR A 334 -12.08 -22.43 6.85
CA THR A 334 -11.32 -21.17 6.91
C THR A 334 -12.06 -20.02 6.21
N VAL A 335 -12.64 -20.25 5.02
CA VAL A 335 -13.43 -19.22 4.32
C VAL A 335 -14.65 -18.81 5.12
N SER A 336 -15.38 -19.78 5.72
CA SER A 336 -16.54 -19.51 6.58
C SER A 336 -16.15 -18.66 7.79
N ALA A 337 -15.11 -19.06 8.52
CA ALA A 337 -14.63 -18.34 9.71
C ALA A 337 -14.16 -16.92 9.38
N LEU A 338 -13.43 -16.74 8.27
CA LEU A 338 -13.00 -15.41 7.82
C LEU A 338 -14.17 -14.55 7.31
N ALA A 339 -15.23 -15.15 6.77
CA ALA A 339 -16.45 -14.43 6.43
C ALA A 339 -17.17 -13.89 7.70
N ASP A 340 -17.15 -14.63 8.82
CA ASP A 340 -17.66 -14.17 10.11
C ASP A 340 -16.82 -12.98 10.64
N VAL A 341 -15.50 -13.07 10.59
CA VAL A 341 -14.60 -11.94 10.92
C VAL A 341 -14.91 -10.73 10.05
N LYS A 342 -15.14 -10.93 8.75
CA LYS A 342 -15.52 -9.86 7.84
C LYS A 342 -16.84 -9.21 8.21
N MET A 343 -17.88 -10.01 8.52
CA MET A 343 -19.18 -9.49 8.94
C MET A 343 -19.08 -8.61 10.18
N ILE A 344 -18.33 -9.04 11.20
CA ILE A 344 -18.17 -8.29 12.45
C ILE A 344 -17.37 -7.00 12.23
N THR A 345 -16.33 -7.04 11.43
CA THR A 345 -15.37 -5.93 11.32
C THR A 345 -15.67 -4.95 10.20
N ARG A 346 -16.38 -5.38 9.14
CA ARG A 346 -16.56 -4.63 7.89
C ARG A 346 -17.96 -4.75 7.29
N THR A 347 -18.82 -5.60 7.84
CA THR A 347 -20.13 -5.99 7.31
C THR A 347 -20.00 -6.75 5.98
N ASN A 348 -19.65 -6.07 4.89
CA ASN A 348 -19.38 -6.63 3.57
C ASN A 348 -18.39 -5.75 2.79
N SER A 349 -18.05 -6.14 1.58
CA SER A 349 -17.33 -5.30 0.61
C SER A 349 -18.31 -4.59 -0.35
N SER A 350 -17.83 -3.55 -1.02
CA SER A 350 -18.66 -2.75 -1.92
C SER A 350 -19.08 -3.56 -3.16
N GLY A 351 -20.36 -3.89 -3.27
CA GLY A 351 -20.91 -4.58 -4.43
C GLY A 351 -20.71 -3.81 -5.74
N TYR A 352 -20.69 -2.48 -5.71
CA TYR A 352 -20.35 -1.65 -6.89
C TYR A 352 -18.95 -1.93 -7.40
N ILE A 353 -17.97 -2.00 -6.51
CA ILE A 353 -16.57 -2.29 -6.86
C ILE A 353 -16.43 -3.71 -7.40
N GLU A 354 -17.06 -4.67 -6.75
CA GLU A 354 -17.06 -6.08 -7.16
C GLU A 354 -17.67 -6.25 -8.55
N GLN A 355 -18.78 -5.57 -8.83
CA GLN A 355 -19.42 -5.57 -10.15
C GLN A 355 -18.51 -4.94 -11.22
N ILE A 356 -17.86 -3.81 -10.93
CA ILE A 356 -16.91 -3.17 -11.86
C ILE A 356 -15.76 -4.12 -12.20
N VAL A 357 -15.20 -4.80 -11.21
CA VAL A 357 -14.11 -5.76 -11.41
C VAL A 357 -14.60 -6.95 -12.25
N TYR A 358 -15.78 -7.48 -11.94
CA TYR A 358 -16.42 -8.54 -12.73
C TYR A 358 -16.59 -8.15 -14.21
N ASP A 359 -17.15 -6.97 -14.47
CA ASP A 359 -17.36 -6.47 -15.82
C ASP A 359 -16.07 -6.24 -16.60
N LEU A 360 -15.01 -5.77 -15.93
CA LEU A 360 -13.68 -5.60 -16.52
C LEU A 360 -13.08 -6.93 -16.96
N ILE A 361 -13.19 -7.94 -16.11
CA ILE A 361 -12.67 -9.29 -16.38
C ILE A 361 -13.47 -9.94 -17.53
N THR A 362 -14.80 -9.97 -17.44
CA THR A 362 -15.66 -10.69 -18.37
C THR A 362 -15.73 -10.04 -19.75
N SER A 363 -15.61 -8.70 -19.83
CA SER A 363 -15.57 -7.96 -21.11
C SER A 363 -14.23 -8.07 -21.85
N GLY A 364 -13.24 -8.76 -21.31
CA GLY A 364 -11.88 -8.86 -21.90
C GLY A 364 -11.04 -7.58 -21.77
N ARG A 365 -11.57 -6.50 -21.19
CA ARG A 365 -10.84 -5.23 -21.01
C ARG A 365 -9.66 -5.37 -20.08
N TYR A 366 -9.84 -6.13 -19.00
CA TYR A 366 -8.76 -6.44 -18.06
C TYR A 366 -7.61 -7.16 -18.76
N ARG A 367 -7.89 -8.18 -19.56
CA ARG A 367 -6.88 -8.90 -20.33
C ARG A 367 -6.09 -7.99 -21.27
N ASN A 368 -6.76 -7.05 -21.95
CA ASN A 368 -6.09 -6.08 -22.82
C ASN A 368 -5.20 -5.11 -22.04
N HIS A 369 -5.62 -4.71 -20.83
CA HIS A 369 -4.81 -3.93 -19.92
C HIS A 369 -3.57 -4.70 -19.46
N LEU A 370 -3.74 -5.97 -19.05
CA LEU A 370 -2.63 -6.82 -18.61
C LEU A 370 -1.54 -7.01 -19.68
N LYS A 371 -1.92 -7.19 -20.94
CA LYS A 371 -0.94 -7.27 -22.04
C LYS A 371 -0.02 -6.04 -22.06
N ARG A 372 -0.62 -4.84 -22.05
CA ARG A 372 0.17 -3.60 -22.02
C ARG A 372 1.00 -3.43 -20.76
N LEU A 373 0.49 -3.90 -19.62
CA LEU A 373 1.21 -3.84 -18.35
C LEU A 373 2.41 -4.79 -18.35
N ILE A 374 2.27 -6.00 -18.88
CA ILE A 374 3.36 -6.98 -19.05
C ILE A 374 4.47 -6.39 -19.91
N ASP A 375 4.13 -5.83 -21.09
CA ASP A 375 5.11 -5.20 -21.99
C ASP A 375 5.90 -4.08 -21.29
N ARG A 376 5.19 -3.26 -20.49
CA ARG A 376 5.81 -2.18 -19.71
C ARG A 376 6.74 -2.70 -18.61
N ILE A 377 6.32 -3.76 -17.91
CA ILE A 377 7.14 -4.42 -16.87
C ILE A 377 8.42 -4.96 -17.49
N GLU A 378 8.34 -5.66 -18.62
CA GLU A 378 9.51 -6.23 -19.29
C GLU A 378 10.51 -5.17 -19.72
N VAL A 379 10.04 -4.09 -20.36
CA VAL A 379 10.90 -2.96 -20.77
C VAL A 379 11.54 -2.31 -19.56
N ALA A 380 10.73 -1.99 -18.53
CA ALA A 380 11.22 -1.34 -17.32
C ALA A 380 12.21 -2.21 -16.55
N THR A 381 11.99 -3.53 -16.49
CA THR A 381 12.91 -4.47 -15.83
C THR A 381 14.30 -4.45 -16.48
N ARG A 382 14.37 -4.52 -17.82
CA ARG A 382 15.64 -4.43 -18.55
C ARG A 382 16.32 -3.08 -18.31
N THR A 383 15.56 -1.98 -18.47
CA THR A 383 16.10 -0.63 -18.27
C THR A 383 16.58 -0.39 -16.83
N ALA A 384 15.86 -0.90 -15.84
CA ALA A 384 16.24 -0.81 -14.44
C ALA A 384 17.54 -1.57 -14.18
N HIS A 385 17.64 -2.81 -14.67
CA HIS A 385 18.84 -3.63 -14.54
C HIS A 385 20.08 -2.93 -15.12
N ASP A 386 19.96 -2.37 -16.34
CA ASP A 386 21.06 -1.62 -16.99
C ASP A 386 21.45 -0.37 -16.20
N SER A 387 20.46 0.35 -15.66
CA SER A 387 20.70 1.56 -14.85
C SER A 387 21.41 1.23 -13.54
N LEU A 388 20.97 0.21 -12.82
CA LEU A 388 21.56 -0.23 -11.58
C LEU A 388 22.97 -0.80 -11.79
N SER A 389 23.20 -1.54 -12.87
CA SER A 389 24.52 -2.05 -13.26
C SER A 389 25.52 -0.91 -13.52
N ARG A 390 25.09 0.16 -14.22
CA ARG A 390 25.93 1.37 -14.45
C ARG A 390 26.26 2.10 -13.14
N LEU A 391 25.41 2.00 -12.12
CA LEU A 391 25.63 2.54 -10.78
C LEU A 391 26.41 1.57 -9.88
N ARG A 392 26.80 0.39 -10.36
CA ARG A 392 27.46 -0.67 -9.59
C ARG A 392 26.64 -1.11 -8.37
N LEU A 393 25.32 -1.07 -8.47
CA LEU A 393 24.41 -1.55 -7.45
C LEU A 393 24.00 -3.00 -7.78
N PRO A 394 24.52 -3.99 -7.06
CA PRO A 394 24.18 -5.39 -7.31
C PRO A 394 22.71 -5.65 -6.97
N VAL A 395 22.03 -6.33 -7.89
CA VAL A 395 20.65 -6.78 -7.72
C VAL A 395 20.65 -8.19 -7.15
N PHE A 396 19.87 -8.41 -6.12
CA PHE A 396 19.70 -9.72 -5.49
C PHE A 396 18.91 -10.66 -6.41
N GLY A 397 19.48 -11.79 -6.75
CA GLY A 397 18.84 -12.82 -7.55
C GLY A 397 18.44 -12.38 -8.96
N GLN A 398 17.35 -12.96 -9.47
CA GLN A 398 16.78 -12.65 -10.79
C GLN A 398 15.32 -12.25 -10.65
N PRO A 399 15.01 -10.96 -10.49
CA PRO A 399 13.63 -10.48 -10.40
C PRO A 399 12.83 -10.83 -11.66
N ALA A 400 11.63 -11.40 -11.49
CA ALA A 400 10.78 -11.84 -12.58
C ALA A 400 9.34 -11.32 -12.44
N GLY A 401 8.96 -10.38 -13.29
CA GLY A 401 7.55 -10.04 -13.55
C GLY A 401 6.84 -9.17 -12.51
N GLY A 402 7.49 -8.71 -11.44
CA GLY A 402 6.95 -7.76 -10.46
C GLY A 402 7.43 -6.34 -10.69
N PHE A 403 7.24 -5.48 -9.69
CA PHE A 403 7.68 -4.07 -9.76
C PHE A 403 8.99 -3.81 -8.99
N TYR A 404 9.59 -4.82 -8.38
CA TYR A 404 10.67 -4.62 -7.42
C TYR A 404 11.97 -5.29 -7.81
N MET A 405 13.06 -4.62 -7.47
CA MET A 405 14.41 -5.15 -7.40
C MET A 405 14.97 -4.84 -6.01
N TRP A 406 15.72 -5.76 -5.46
CA TRP A 406 16.41 -5.59 -4.20
C TRP A 406 17.88 -5.34 -4.47
N CYS A 407 18.35 -4.13 -4.12
CA CYS A 407 19.74 -3.75 -4.29
C CYS A 407 20.47 -3.87 -2.96
N VAL A 408 21.55 -4.63 -2.95
CA VAL A 408 22.48 -4.70 -1.81
C VAL A 408 23.39 -3.48 -1.90
N LEU A 409 23.56 -2.78 -0.81
CA LEU A 409 24.42 -1.61 -0.71
C LEU A 409 25.81 -2.01 -0.21
N PRO A 410 26.86 -1.23 -0.50
CA PRO A 410 28.19 -1.47 0.02
C PRO A 410 28.23 -1.53 1.55
N SER A 411 29.14 -2.34 2.09
CA SER A 411 29.37 -2.43 3.53
C SER A 411 29.77 -1.06 4.09
N GLY A 412 29.16 -0.65 5.21
CA GLY A 412 29.41 0.64 5.85
C GLY A 412 28.42 1.73 5.50
N ILE A 413 27.51 1.52 4.53
CA ILE A 413 26.38 2.42 4.31
C ILE A 413 25.29 2.11 5.33
N ASP A 414 24.79 3.14 6.03
CA ASP A 414 23.54 3.07 6.78
C ASP A 414 22.38 3.38 5.80
N ASP A 415 21.54 2.39 5.50
CA ASP A 415 20.44 2.52 4.55
C ASP A 415 19.33 3.46 5.04
N LYS A 416 19.16 3.61 6.35
CA LYS A 416 18.23 4.59 6.95
C LYS A 416 18.74 6.02 6.75
N GLU A 417 20.04 6.23 7.01
CA GLU A 417 20.66 7.55 6.81
C GLU A 417 20.69 7.93 5.32
N LEU A 418 21.01 6.95 4.44
CA LEU A 418 20.92 7.14 2.99
C LEU A 418 19.50 7.55 2.55
N SER A 419 18.47 6.90 3.11
CA SER A 419 17.07 7.24 2.82
C SER A 419 16.70 8.64 3.31
N ARG A 420 17.20 9.07 4.46
CA ARG A 420 16.99 10.42 5.00
C ARG A 420 17.66 11.49 4.13
N THR A 421 18.92 11.28 3.79
CA THR A 421 19.65 12.18 2.88
C THR A 421 18.99 12.27 1.50
N ALA A 422 18.52 11.14 0.95
CA ALA A 422 17.79 11.13 -0.32
C ALA A 422 16.49 11.95 -0.24
N ALA A 423 15.77 11.86 0.89
CA ALA A 423 14.54 12.62 1.12
C ALA A 423 14.78 14.15 1.08
N GLU A 424 15.90 14.64 1.60
CA GLU A 424 16.31 16.04 1.52
C GLU A 424 16.56 16.51 0.08
N HIS A 425 16.92 15.56 -0.82
CA HIS A 425 17.08 15.79 -2.25
C HIS A 425 15.80 15.50 -3.07
N GLY A 426 14.66 15.32 -2.42
CA GLY A 426 13.38 15.05 -3.09
C GLY A 426 13.25 13.63 -3.67
N ILE A 427 14.04 12.68 -3.16
CA ILE A 427 14.08 11.29 -3.62
C ILE A 427 13.54 10.38 -2.52
N LEU A 428 12.47 9.62 -2.81
CA LEU A 428 11.96 8.58 -1.93
C LEU A 428 12.74 7.28 -2.15
N LEU A 429 13.51 6.85 -1.15
CA LEU A 429 14.07 5.49 -1.07
C LEU A 429 13.26 4.64 -0.10
N ALA A 430 13.39 3.32 -0.22
CA ALA A 430 12.84 2.36 0.73
C ALA A 430 14.00 1.56 1.33
N PRO A 431 14.47 1.92 2.54
CA PRO A 431 15.63 1.32 3.18
C PRO A 431 15.39 -0.14 3.53
N GLY A 432 16.42 -0.97 3.49
CA GLY A 432 16.36 -2.40 3.77
C GLY A 432 15.88 -2.70 5.16
N ALA A 433 16.26 -1.89 6.12
CA ALA A 433 15.83 -2.01 7.50
C ALA A 433 14.29 -2.07 7.67
N ALA A 434 13.52 -1.39 6.82
CA ALA A 434 12.05 -1.43 6.87
C ALA A 434 11.47 -2.82 6.53
N PHE A 435 12.22 -3.66 5.82
CA PHE A 435 11.80 -5.00 5.39
C PHE A 435 12.33 -6.11 6.29
N ASN A 436 13.05 -5.77 7.36
CA ASN A 436 13.52 -6.73 8.35
C ASN A 436 12.46 -6.88 9.47
N PRO A 437 11.96 -8.09 9.73
CA PRO A 437 10.99 -8.33 10.80
C PRO A 437 11.61 -8.26 12.20
N GLU A 438 12.91 -8.43 12.30
CA GLU A 438 13.67 -8.43 13.55
C GLU A 438 14.46 -7.13 13.68
N ALA A 439 14.66 -6.64 14.91
CA ALA A 439 15.42 -5.42 15.19
C ALA A 439 16.93 -5.54 14.87
N THR A 440 17.40 -6.72 14.50
CA THR A 440 18.80 -6.98 14.17
C THR A 440 19.17 -6.37 12.82
N ALA A 441 20.33 -5.70 12.77
CA ALA A 441 20.82 -5.11 11.52
C ALA A 441 21.13 -6.22 10.49
N GLY A 442 20.39 -6.22 9.38
CA GLY A 442 20.73 -6.99 8.19
C GLY A 442 21.79 -6.28 7.34
N PRO A 443 22.26 -6.89 6.25
CA PRO A 443 23.11 -6.20 5.29
C PRO A 443 22.37 -4.98 4.72
N PRO A 444 23.05 -3.82 4.57
CA PRO A 444 22.41 -2.62 4.05
C PRO A 444 21.89 -2.87 2.64
N ALA A 445 20.67 -2.42 2.40
CA ALA A 445 19.97 -2.69 1.15
C ALA A 445 18.89 -1.64 0.88
N MET A 446 18.33 -1.67 -0.31
CA MET A 446 17.14 -0.87 -0.65
C MET A 446 16.25 -1.58 -1.66
N ARG A 447 14.95 -1.37 -1.54
CA ARG A 447 14.01 -1.74 -2.60
C ARG A 447 13.98 -0.68 -3.67
N VAL A 448 14.12 -1.10 -4.92
CA VAL A 448 14.01 -0.27 -6.13
C VAL A 448 12.77 -0.67 -6.90
N ASN A 449 11.95 0.30 -7.25
CA ASN A 449 10.85 0.12 -8.19
C ASN A 449 11.35 0.29 -9.62
N ILE A 450 11.19 -0.75 -10.45
CA ILE A 450 11.67 -0.78 -11.84
C ILE A 450 11.19 0.39 -12.69
N ALA A 451 10.01 0.92 -12.40
CA ALA A 451 9.41 2.01 -13.17
C ALA A 451 10.11 3.38 -12.96
N TYR A 452 10.91 3.50 -11.91
CA TYR A 452 11.57 4.76 -11.54
C TYR A 452 13.11 4.63 -11.52
N ALA A 453 13.66 3.44 -11.71
CA ALA A 453 15.09 3.15 -11.56
C ALA A 453 15.99 3.89 -12.56
N ASN A 454 15.43 4.40 -13.66
CA ASN A 454 16.16 5.13 -14.71
C ASN A 454 16.04 6.66 -14.58
N ASP A 455 15.71 7.20 -13.40
CA ASP A 455 15.67 8.65 -13.18
C ASP A 455 17.09 9.22 -13.03
N ASP A 456 17.42 10.24 -13.83
CA ASP A 456 18.76 10.88 -13.84
C ASP A 456 19.12 11.55 -12.50
N ARG A 457 18.14 12.02 -11.74
CA ARG A 457 18.36 12.62 -10.40
C ARG A 457 18.81 11.56 -9.41
N PHE A 458 18.16 10.39 -9.46
CA PHE A 458 18.59 9.23 -8.67
C PHE A 458 20.01 8.81 -9.05
N ALA A 459 20.30 8.71 -10.34
CA ALA A 459 21.63 8.31 -10.81
C ALA A 459 22.71 9.33 -10.37
N ARG A 460 22.45 10.64 -10.44
CA ARG A 460 23.37 11.67 -9.93
C ARG A 460 23.56 11.56 -8.43
N PHE A 461 22.48 11.44 -7.67
CA PHE A 461 22.52 11.28 -6.22
C PHE A 461 23.38 10.09 -5.81
N MET A 462 23.17 8.91 -6.38
CA MET A 462 23.94 7.71 -6.04
C MET A 462 25.42 7.83 -6.41
N ARG A 463 25.78 8.53 -7.50
CA ARG A 463 27.19 8.80 -7.83
C ARG A 463 27.85 9.74 -6.83
N THR A 464 27.14 10.76 -6.36
CA THR A 464 27.66 11.68 -5.33
C THR A 464 27.93 10.94 -4.03
N ILE A 465 27.02 10.07 -3.60
CA ILE A 465 27.22 9.23 -2.40
C ILE A 465 28.36 8.22 -2.63
N GLY A 466 28.39 7.54 -3.79
CA GLY A 466 29.45 6.56 -4.13
C GLY A 466 30.84 7.16 -4.29
N ALA A 467 30.96 8.47 -4.55
CA ALA A 467 32.23 9.18 -4.56
C ALA A 467 32.76 9.51 -3.15
N THR A 468 31.92 9.33 -2.13
CA THR A 468 32.23 9.60 -0.73
C THR A 468 32.69 8.32 0.00
N PHE A 469 32.54 7.15 -0.65
CA PHE A 469 32.96 5.82 -0.21
C PHE A 469 33.87 5.18 -1.27
#